data_2712fcf1070c1be0fd7608c62063e229
#
_entry.id   2712fcf1070c1be0fd7608c62063e229
#
_cell.length_a   1.000
_cell.length_b   1.000
_cell.length_c   1.000
_cell.angle_alpha   90.00
_cell.angle_beta   90.00
_cell.angle_gamma   90.00
#
_symmetry.space_group_name_H-M   'P 1'
#
loop_
_entity.id
_entity.type
_entity.pdbx_description
1 polymer ?
#
loop_
_entity_poly.entity_id
_entity_poly.type
_entity_poly.pdbx_seq_one_letter_code
_entity_poly.pdbx_strand_id
1 'polypeptide(L)'
;KLELPDYDVFEIDTTGSVPRVASRTSGVGTTLFNLAVNPSNGNVYVSNQEANNLTRFEGPGLASTTVNGNFVQSRITVVDGNNALPRHLNKHIDYSTAPGNGTASEKERAVAIPLQMAVSSDGENLFMASMGSSKLVRYDTGALENDSFQPNTNDQLVVSGGGATGVVLDETRGRAFVTTRFDNGVSVVDIEGPMSELAHVTMDNPEPQKVVEGRRFLYDATYTSSRGDSSCAGCHVFGDMDHLSWDLGNPDIASEDNPNEYNENVPAFGRNLTFHAMKGPMATQSLRGLKGNGPMHWRGDRTGEDRAPGESLEMAAFKEFNEAFPGLVGRSSELTEAEMTSFAEFALELTYPPNPVAALDNSL
;
A
#
# COMPACT_ATOMS: atom_id res chain seq x y z
N LYS A 1 29.03 -4.31 -17.08
CA LYS A 1 27.89 -3.99 -16.20
C LYS A 1 26.64 -4.54 -16.89
N LEU A 2 25.88 -5.38 -16.19
CA LEU A 2 24.57 -5.82 -16.68
C LEU A 2 23.60 -4.64 -16.48
N GLU A 3 22.98 -4.18 -17.56
CA GLU A 3 21.91 -3.21 -17.54
C GLU A 3 20.63 -3.96 -17.87
N LEU A 4 19.71 -4.02 -16.91
CA LEU A 4 18.39 -4.58 -17.14
C LEU A 4 17.48 -3.45 -17.68
N PRO A 5 16.67 -3.70 -18.70
CA PRO A 5 15.66 -2.76 -19.13
C PRO A 5 14.67 -2.52 -17.98
N ASP A 6 14.43 -1.26 -17.69
CA ASP A 6 13.48 -0.80 -16.69
C ASP A 6 12.43 0.02 -17.42
N TYR A 7 11.38 -0.65 -17.90
CA TYR A 7 10.29 -0.02 -18.63
C TYR A 7 8.98 -0.24 -17.91
N ASP A 8 8.30 0.85 -17.60
CA ASP A 8 7.08 0.88 -16.79
C ASP A 8 5.81 0.91 -17.64
N VAL A 9 5.82 1.72 -18.71
CA VAL A 9 4.66 1.92 -19.58
C VAL A 9 5.05 1.67 -21.03
N PHE A 10 4.20 0.93 -21.74
CA PHE A 10 4.35 0.62 -23.16
C PHE A 10 3.17 1.17 -23.94
N GLU A 11 3.45 1.88 -25.01
CA GLU A 11 2.49 2.23 -26.05
C GLU A 11 2.51 1.16 -27.12
N ILE A 12 1.35 0.60 -27.46
CA ILE A 12 1.19 -0.46 -28.44
C ILE A 12 0.41 0.08 -29.65
N ASP A 13 1.06 0.13 -30.80
CA ASP A 13 0.37 0.40 -32.06
C ASP A 13 -0.41 -0.85 -32.52
N THR A 14 -1.73 -0.69 -32.62
CA THR A 14 -2.66 -1.73 -33.05
C THR A 14 -3.26 -1.45 -34.43
N THR A 15 -2.78 -0.46 -35.17
CA THR A 15 -3.30 -0.09 -36.50
C THR A 15 -2.93 -1.10 -37.59
N GLY A 16 -1.85 -1.85 -37.39
CA GLY A 16 -1.41 -2.93 -38.29
C GLY A 16 -2.07 -4.27 -37.97
N SER A 17 -1.82 -5.27 -38.83
CA SER A 17 -2.28 -6.67 -38.63
C SER A 17 -1.60 -7.37 -37.45
N VAL A 18 -0.48 -6.87 -37.00
CA VAL A 18 0.29 -7.37 -35.84
C VAL A 18 0.59 -6.18 -34.91
N PRO A 19 0.15 -6.22 -33.65
CA PRO A 19 0.49 -5.18 -32.67
C PRO A 19 2.00 -5.02 -32.50
N ARG A 20 2.46 -3.76 -32.36
CA ARG A 20 3.89 -3.45 -32.20
C ARG A 20 4.06 -2.42 -31.08
N VAL A 21 5.16 -2.55 -30.33
CA VAL A 21 5.55 -1.53 -29.35
C VAL A 21 5.96 -0.27 -30.12
N ALA A 22 5.22 0.82 -29.93
CA ALA A 22 5.49 2.12 -30.51
C ALA A 22 6.48 2.91 -29.65
N SER A 23 6.26 2.94 -28.33
CA SER A 23 7.14 3.63 -27.40
C SER A 23 7.23 2.91 -26.03
N ARG A 24 8.19 3.34 -25.21
CA ARG A 24 8.41 2.82 -23.85
C ARG A 24 8.80 3.98 -22.95
N THR A 25 8.27 4.02 -21.73
CA THR A 25 8.58 5.02 -20.72
C THR A 25 9.09 4.36 -19.46
N SER A 26 10.18 4.88 -18.89
CA SER A 26 10.78 4.44 -17.63
C SER A 26 10.67 5.54 -16.57
N GLY A 27 10.87 5.19 -15.29
CA GLY A 27 10.89 6.14 -14.18
C GLY A 27 9.50 6.64 -13.78
N VAL A 28 8.46 5.86 -14.03
CA VAL A 28 7.08 6.17 -13.68
C VAL A 28 6.84 5.96 -12.20
N GLY A 29 7.32 4.84 -11.65
CA GLY A 29 7.20 4.52 -10.23
C GLY A 29 7.64 3.09 -9.94
N THR A 30 7.77 2.73 -8.68
CA THR A 30 8.18 1.36 -8.28
C THR A 30 7.01 0.38 -8.27
N THR A 31 5.79 0.85 -8.01
CA THR A 31 4.56 0.03 -8.06
C THR A 31 3.47 0.81 -8.77
N LEU A 32 3.03 0.33 -9.92
CA LEU A 32 2.02 0.96 -10.76
C LEU A 32 0.68 0.25 -10.59
N PHE A 33 -0.40 1.02 -10.47
CA PHE A 33 -1.74 0.48 -10.22
C PHE A 33 -2.71 0.62 -11.39
N ASN A 34 -2.81 1.81 -11.97
CA ASN A 34 -3.81 2.10 -13.00
C ASN A 34 -3.33 3.17 -13.99
N LEU A 35 -3.98 3.22 -15.14
CA LEU A 35 -3.73 4.17 -16.22
C LEU A 35 -5.04 4.86 -16.63
N ALA A 36 -4.98 6.17 -16.88
CA ALA A 36 -6.06 6.93 -17.52
C ALA A 36 -5.48 7.87 -18.57
N VAL A 37 -6.16 8.03 -19.68
CA VAL A 37 -5.73 8.92 -20.77
C VAL A 37 -6.58 10.18 -20.77
N ASN A 38 -5.95 11.34 -20.85
CA ASN A 38 -6.65 12.59 -21.03
C ASN A 38 -7.15 12.70 -22.48
N PRO A 39 -8.47 12.77 -22.71
CA PRO A 39 -9.01 12.79 -24.07
C PRO A 39 -8.73 14.09 -24.82
N SER A 40 -8.37 15.18 -24.13
CA SER A 40 -8.14 16.48 -24.75
C SER A 40 -6.72 16.66 -25.29
N ASN A 41 -5.70 16.06 -24.65
CA ASN A 41 -4.29 16.26 -25.02
C ASN A 41 -3.48 14.97 -25.20
N GLY A 42 -4.05 13.80 -24.82
CA GLY A 42 -3.40 12.50 -24.98
C GLY A 42 -2.39 12.14 -23.88
N ASN A 43 -2.19 12.98 -22.86
CA ASN A 43 -1.35 12.66 -21.72
C ASN A 43 -1.89 11.43 -20.97
N VAL A 44 -0.99 10.58 -20.52
CA VAL A 44 -1.35 9.39 -19.74
C VAL A 44 -1.05 9.64 -18.27
N TYR A 45 -2.04 9.46 -17.41
CA TYR A 45 -1.88 9.51 -15.96
C TYR A 45 -1.71 8.10 -15.44
N VAL A 46 -0.69 7.89 -14.60
CA VAL A 46 -0.41 6.59 -13.98
C VAL A 46 -0.46 6.75 -12.47
N SER A 47 -1.45 6.11 -11.81
CA SER A 47 -1.46 6.03 -10.36
C SER A 47 -0.40 5.03 -9.90
N ASN A 48 0.44 5.43 -8.97
CA ASN A 48 1.58 4.62 -8.55
C ASN A 48 2.07 4.97 -7.14
N GLN A 49 2.99 4.16 -6.67
CA GLN A 49 3.81 4.45 -5.50
C GLN A 49 5.29 4.43 -5.88
N GLU A 50 6.07 5.22 -5.16
CA GLU A 50 7.52 5.19 -5.19
C GLU A 50 8.04 4.74 -3.85
N ALA A 51 8.86 3.70 -3.85
CA ALA A 51 9.49 3.16 -2.66
C ALA A 51 10.80 3.89 -2.35
N ASN A 52 11.01 4.23 -1.08
CA ASN A 52 12.26 4.81 -0.59
C ASN A 52 13.26 3.72 -0.14
N ASN A 53 13.29 2.58 -0.82
CA ASN A 53 14.08 1.40 -0.44
C ASN A 53 15.60 1.56 -0.57
N LEU A 54 16.07 2.66 -1.16
CA LEU A 54 17.48 3.05 -1.14
C LEU A 54 17.90 3.71 0.18
N THR A 55 16.95 4.23 0.96
CA THR A 55 17.19 4.68 2.33
C THR A 55 17.27 3.45 3.21
N ARG A 56 18.38 3.32 3.96
CA ARG A 56 18.60 2.20 4.87
C ARG A 56 17.96 2.48 6.22
N PHE A 57 17.66 1.43 6.93
CA PHE A 57 17.21 1.39 8.31
C PHE A 57 15.77 1.86 8.55
N GLU A 58 15.11 1.15 9.40
CA GLU A 58 13.95 1.57 10.17
C GLU A 58 14.41 2.13 11.53
N GLY A 59 13.50 2.61 12.34
CA GLY A 59 13.81 3.10 13.69
C GLY A 59 13.90 4.64 13.77
N PRO A 60 14.38 5.17 14.91
CA PRO A 60 14.35 6.61 15.16
C PRO A 60 15.24 7.37 14.16
N GLY A 61 14.79 8.58 13.82
CA GLY A 61 15.49 9.45 12.88
C GLY A 61 14.53 10.36 12.12
N LEU A 62 15.07 11.15 11.21
CA LEU A 62 14.32 12.01 10.32
C LEU A 62 14.39 11.48 8.89
N ALA A 63 13.51 11.97 8.02
CA ALA A 63 13.55 11.69 6.59
C ALA A 63 14.99 11.76 6.04
N SER A 64 15.31 10.89 5.08
CA SER A 64 16.66 10.66 4.53
C SER A 64 17.64 9.84 5.38
N THR A 65 17.39 9.67 6.68
CA THR A 65 18.23 8.81 7.54
C THR A 65 17.54 7.50 7.92
N THR A 66 16.22 7.47 7.83
CA THR A 66 15.38 6.31 8.12
C THR A 66 14.18 6.26 7.18
N VAL A 67 13.63 5.07 6.95
CA VAL A 67 12.37 4.88 6.21
C VAL A 67 11.14 5.01 7.11
N ASN A 68 11.30 5.17 8.42
CA ASN A 68 10.18 5.28 9.36
C ASN A 68 9.24 6.44 8.98
N GLY A 69 7.96 6.11 8.74
CA GLY A 69 6.92 7.04 8.35
C GLY A 69 7.13 7.72 6.98
N ASN A 70 8.06 7.22 6.16
CA ASN A 70 8.33 7.72 4.81
C ASN A 70 8.95 6.63 3.92
N PHE A 71 8.39 5.42 3.95
CA PHE A 71 8.94 4.31 3.15
C PHE A 71 8.36 4.25 1.74
N VAL A 72 7.15 4.80 1.51
CA VAL A 72 6.55 4.92 0.17
C VAL A 72 5.90 6.28 -0.01
N GLN A 73 5.88 6.78 -1.25
CA GLN A 73 5.20 8.00 -1.64
C GLN A 73 4.09 7.68 -2.62
N SER A 74 2.85 8.09 -2.33
CA SER A 74 1.74 8.01 -3.27
C SER A 74 1.87 9.07 -4.36
N ARG A 75 1.76 8.66 -5.63
CA ARG A 75 1.99 9.51 -6.80
C ARG A 75 0.92 9.30 -7.88
N ILE A 76 0.75 10.33 -8.70
CA ILE A 76 0.30 10.21 -10.08
C ILE A 76 1.47 10.66 -10.95
N THR A 77 1.90 9.82 -11.87
CA THR A 77 2.91 10.23 -12.86
C THR A 77 2.22 10.59 -14.15
N VAL A 78 2.46 11.80 -14.63
CA VAL A 78 2.02 12.27 -15.96
C VAL A 78 3.03 11.79 -16.98
N VAL A 79 2.58 11.02 -17.97
CA VAL A 79 3.41 10.61 -19.10
C VAL A 79 3.01 11.49 -20.30
N ASP A 80 3.91 12.37 -20.68
CA ASP A 80 3.80 13.26 -21.83
C ASP A 80 4.80 12.80 -22.90
N GLY A 81 4.30 12.16 -23.95
CA GLY A 81 5.13 11.42 -24.89
C GLY A 81 5.94 10.33 -24.17
N ASN A 82 7.27 10.46 -24.15
CA ASN A 82 8.18 9.54 -23.45
C ASN A 82 8.70 10.10 -22.11
N ASN A 83 8.17 11.22 -21.64
CA ASN A 83 8.61 11.85 -20.40
C ASN A 83 7.73 11.40 -19.25
N ALA A 84 8.33 10.82 -18.23
CA ALA A 84 7.68 10.56 -16.94
C ALA A 84 7.84 11.79 -16.03
N LEU A 85 6.73 12.35 -15.59
CA LEU A 85 6.67 13.55 -14.74
C LEU A 85 5.95 13.18 -13.42
N PRO A 86 6.63 12.64 -12.41
CA PRO A 86 6.02 12.22 -11.16
C PRO A 86 5.44 13.39 -10.37
N ARG A 87 4.25 13.21 -9.81
CA ARG A 87 3.52 14.17 -8.96
C ARG A 87 3.27 13.56 -7.60
N HIS A 88 3.98 14.02 -6.58
CA HIS A 88 3.77 13.57 -5.20
C HIS A 88 2.43 14.09 -4.68
N LEU A 89 1.52 13.20 -4.27
CA LEU A 89 0.16 13.56 -3.89
C LEU A 89 0.06 14.19 -2.49
N ASN A 90 1.08 14.02 -1.64
CA ASN A 90 1.10 14.48 -0.26
C ASN A 90 2.12 15.63 -0.04
N LYS A 91 2.20 16.60 -0.96
CA LYS A 91 3.12 17.74 -0.87
C LYS A 91 2.99 18.61 0.38
N HIS A 92 1.88 18.48 1.09
CA HIS A 92 1.58 19.23 2.31
C HIS A 92 2.19 18.62 3.58
N ILE A 93 2.75 17.40 3.47
CA ILE A 93 3.39 16.71 4.61
C ILE A 93 4.84 17.16 4.73
N ASP A 94 5.22 17.56 5.94
CA ASP A 94 6.61 17.86 6.29
C ASP A 94 7.32 16.61 6.83
N TYR A 95 7.98 15.88 5.96
CA TYR A 95 8.76 14.70 6.32
C TYR A 95 10.04 15.01 7.11
N SER A 96 10.39 16.28 7.31
CA SER A 96 11.54 16.66 8.16
C SER A 96 11.23 16.56 9.66
N THR A 97 9.96 16.39 10.02
CA THR A 97 9.52 16.18 11.42
C THR A 97 9.54 14.70 11.79
N ALA A 98 9.61 14.42 13.09
CA ALA A 98 9.57 13.03 13.59
C ALA A 98 8.30 12.30 13.14
N PRO A 99 8.38 11.02 12.71
CA PRO A 99 7.26 10.29 12.12
C PRO A 99 5.97 10.29 12.93
N GLY A 100 6.06 10.07 14.25
CA GLY A 100 4.89 10.04 15.14
C GLY A 100 4.18 11.40 15.38
N ASN A 101 4.70 12.48 14.82
CA ASN A 101 4.20 13.85 15.01
C ASN A 101 3.26 14.34 13.89
N GLY A 102 2.70 13.44 13.10
CA GLY A 102 1.73 13.81 12.08
C GLY A 102 0.54 14.59 12.66
N THR A 103 0.15 15.68 12.01
CA THR A 103 -0.96 16.55 12.44
C THR A 103 -2.29 16.04 11.89
N ALA A 104 -3.39 16.40 12.57
CA ALA A 104 -4.73 16.09 12.05
C ALA A 104 -4.96 16.68 10.65
N SER A 105 -4.44 17.88 10.40
CA SER A 105 -4.55 18.56 9.10
C SER A 105 -3.73 17.89 7.99
N GLU A 106 -2.56 17.30 8.30
CA GLU A 106 -1.82 16.48 7.33
C GLU A 106 -2.62 15.22 6.99
N LYS A 107 -3.06 14.50 8.02
CA LYS A 107 -3.85 13.27 7.87
C LYS A 107 -5.14 13.48 7.09
N GLU A 108 -5.85 14.57 7.36
CA GLU A 108 -7.10 14.89 6.67
C GLU A 108 -6.93 15.09 5.16
N ARG A 109 -5.80 15.67 4.73
CA ARG A 109 -5.48 15.90 3.32
C ARG A 109 -4.68 14.78 2.66
N ALA A 110 -4.19 13.84 3.44
CA ALA A 110 -3.35 12.76 2.94
C ALA A 110 -4.11 11.80 2.01
N VAL A 111 -3.37 11.26 1.06
CA VAL A 111 -3.83 10.29 0.07
C VAL A 111 -2.87 9.10 0.05
N ALA A 112 -3.40 7.89 0.20
CA ALA A 112 -2.61 6.66 0.22
C ALA A 112 -3.22 5.59 -0.68
N ILE A 113 -2.38 4.79 -1.31
CA ILE A 113 -2.75 3.72 -2.23
C ILE A 113 -3.70 4.25 -3.31
N PRO A 114 -3.20 5.09 -4.24
CA PRO A 114 -3.96 5.61 -5.37
C PRO A 114 -4.24 4.48 -6.37
N LEU A 115 -5.52 4.21 -6.65
CA LEU A 115 -5.93 3.11 -7.53
C LEU A 115 -6.56 3.65 -8.82
N GLN A 116 -7.76 3.17 -9.15
CA GLN A 116 -8.39 3.49 -10.42
C GLN A 116 -8.67 4.99 -10.57
N MET A 117 -8.49 5.45 -11.79
CA MET A 117 -8.73 6.82 -12.20
C MET A 117 -9.72 6.89 -13.36
N ALA A 118 -10.45 8.01 -13.44
CA ALA A 118 -11.30 8.35 -14.57
C ALA A 118 -11.15 9.84 -14.89
N VAL A 119 -10.96 10.16 -16.18
CA VAL A 119 -10.85 11.55 -16.66
C VAL A 119 -12.22 11.96 -17.23
N SER A 120 -12.65 13.18 -16.95
CA SER A 120 -13.86 13.76 -17.57
C SER A 120 -13.71 13.88 -19.09
N SER A 121 -14.83 13.86 -19.81
CA SER A 121 -14.82 13.86 -21.29
C SER A 121 -14.23 15.13 -21.90
N ASP A 122 -14.26 16.26 -21.18
CA ASP A 122 -13.60 17.51 -21.55
C ASP A 122 -12.08 17.50 -21.27
N GLY A 123 -11.60 16.54 -20.49
CA GLY A 123 -10.20 16.42 -20.10
C GLY A 123 -9.77 17.34 -18.94
N GLU A 124 -10.70 18.07 -18.31
CA GLU A 124 -10.37 19.08 -17.30
C GLU A 124 -10.24 18.51 -15.88
N ASN A 125 -10.92 17.39 -15.58
CA ASN A 125 -10.92 16.77 -14.24
C ASN A 125 -10.48 15.32 -14.28
N LEU A 126 -9.60 14.96 -13.36
CA LEU A 126 -9.22 13.57 -13.05
C LEU A 126 -9.79 13.19 -11.69
N PHE A 127 -10.58 12.12 -11.65
CA PHE A 127 -11.10 11.52 -10.42
C PHE A 127 -10.31 10.25 -10.10
N MET A 128 -9.88 10.11 -8.86
CA MET A 128 -9.05 8.99 -8.40
C MET A 128 -9.62 8.35 -7.14
N ALA A 129 -9.78 7.05 -7.16
CA ALA A 129 -10.08 6.25 -5.98
C ALA A 129 -8.81 6.01 -5.16
N SER A 130 -8.83 6.34 -3.87
CA SER A 130 -7.73 6.16 -2.94
C SER A 130 -8.11 5.16 -1.86
N MET A 131 -7.57 3.94 -1.94
CA MET A 131 -7.95 2.84 -1.03
C MET A 131 -7.48 3.11 0.40
N GLY A 132 -6.23 3.53 0.57
CA GLY A 132 -5.63 3.73 1.90
C GLY A 132 -6.17 4.95 2.65
N SER A 133 -6.87 5.85 1.97
CA SER A 133 -7.52 7.01 2.59
C SER A 133 -9.05 6.95 2.53
N SER A 134 -9.62 5.90 1.93
CA SER A 134 -11.07 5.74 1.76
C SER A 134 -11.73 6.93 1.06
N LYS A 135 -11.07 7.48 0.03
CA LYS A 135 -11.48 8.74 -0.61
C LYS A 135 -11.69 8.61 -2.10
N LEU A 136 -12.63 9.41 -2.62
CA LEU A 136 -12.60 9.89 -3.99
C LEU A 136 -11.91 11.26 -3.99
N VAL A 137 -10.91 11.43 -4.87
CA VAL A 137 -10.13 12.67 -4.98
C VAL A 137 -10.27 13.22 -6.40
N ARG A 138 -10.54 14.52 -6.53
CA ARG A 138 -10.58 15.23 -7.80
C ARG A 138 -9.33 16.08 -7.97
N TYR A 139 -8.75 16.05 -9.15
CA TYR A 139 -7.64 16.91 -9.56
C TYR A 139 -8.02 17.68 -10.81
N ASP A 140 -7.74 18.98 -10.85
CA ASP A 140 -7.64 19.74 -12.08
C ASP A 140 -6.45 19.19 -12.89
N THR A 141 -6.68 18.77 -14.12
CA THR A 141 -5.65 18.11 -14.93
C THR A 141 -4.53 19.07 -15.31
N GLY A 142 -4.84 20.32 -15.60
CA GLY A 142 -3.82 21.34 -15.89
C GLY A 142 -2.92 21.61 -14.69
N ALA A 143 -3.48 21.71 -13.48
CA ALA A 143 -2.72 21.86 -12.26
C ALA A 143 -1.88 20.61 -11.92
N LEU A 144 -2.38 19.42 -12.23
CA LEU A 144 -1.64 18.17 -12.08
C LEU A 144 -0.46 18.10 -13.06
N GLU A 145 -0.69 18.42 -14.33
CA GLU A 145 0.32 18.37 -15.39
C GLU A 145 1.47 19.35 -15.16
N ASN A 146 1.17 20.58 -14.73
CA ASN A 146 2.19 21.61 -14.44
C ASN A 146 2.71 21.58 -13.00
N ASP A 147 2.29 20.61 -12.19
CA ASP A 147 2.71 20.41 -10.79
C ASP A 147 2.31 21.54 -9.81
N SER A 148 1.31 22.34 -10.14
CA SER A 148 0.86 23.45 -9.30
C SER A 148 -0.25 23.10 -8.32
N PHE A 149 -0.86 21.90 -8.41
CA PHE A 149 -1.91 21.46 -7.50
C PHE A 149 -1.43 21.44 -6.04
N GLN A 150 -2.34 21.72 -5.12
CA GLN A 150 -2.11 21.62 -3.68
C GLN A 150 -3.18 20.74 -3.05
N PRO A 151 -2.80 19.72 -2.23
CA PRO A 151 -3.76 18.88 -1.54
C PRO A 151 -4.69 19.71 -0.64
N ASN A 152 -5.99 19.59 -0.83
CA ASN A 152 -7.00 20.27 -0.04
C ASN A 152 -8.24 19.40 0.15
N THR A 153 -9.00 19.65 1.21
CA THR A 153 -10.18 18.86 1.56
C THR A 153 -11.39 19.10 0.67
N ASN A 154 -11.45 20.23 -0.06
CA ASN A 154 -12.58 20.55 -0.95
C ASN A 154 -12.64 19.64 -2.18
N ASP A 155 -11.48 19.11 -2.58
CA ASP A 155 -11.36 18.20 -3.72
C ASP A 155 -11.23 16.73 -3.28
N GLN A 156 -11.58 16.44 -2.02
CA GLN A 156 -11.51 15.09 -1.44
C GLN A 156 -12.82 14.75 -0.72
N LEU A 157 -13.37 13.59 -1.02
CA LEU A 157 -14.55 13.06 -0.34
C LEU A 157 -14.24 11.72 0.29
N VAL A 158 -14.40 11.59 1.60
CA VAL A 158 -14.39 10.28 2.27
C VAL A 158 -15.70 9.58 1.93
N VAL A 159 -15.60 8.37 1.33
CA VAL A 159 -16.77 7.56 0.96
C VAL A 159 -17.14 6.58 2.07
N SER A 160 -18.43 6.37 2.27
CA SER A 160 -18.95 5.35 3.20
C SER A 160 -18.44 3.96 2.80
N GLY A 161 -18.36 3.04 3.77
CA GLY A 161 -17.83 1.69 3.55
C GLY A 161 -16.31 1.60 3.48
N GLY A 162 -15.62 2.64 3.07
CA GLY A 162 -14.16 2.74 3.06
C GLY A 162 -13.44 1.90 1.99
N GLY A 163 -12.14 2.13 1.85
CA GLY A 163 -11.32 1.41 0.88
C GLY A 163 -11.75 1.63 -0.57
N ALA A 164 -11.80 2.88 -1.04
CA ALA A 164 -12.17 3.24 -2.41
C ALA A 164 -11.21 2.61 -3.42
N THR A 165 -11.70 1.79 -4.37
CA THR A 165 -10.86 1.03 -5.30
C THR A 165 -11.11 1.36 -6.76
N GLY A 166 -12.34 1.64 -7.14
CA GLY A 166 -12.72 1.91 -8.51
C GLY A 166 -13.59 3.15 -8.64
N VAL A 167 -13.56 3.80 -9.80
CA VAL A 167 -14.39 4.96 -10.12
C VAL A 167 -14.84 4.93 -11.56
N VAL A 168 -16.13 5.22 -11.80
CA VAL A 168 -16.72 5.42 -13.12
C VAL A 168 -17.57 6.69 -13.08
N LEU A 169 -17.52 7.49 -14.15
CA LEU A 169 -18.24 8.74 -14.27
C LEU A 169 -19.53 8.54 -15.09
N ASP A 170 -20.64 9.12 -14.63
CA ASP A 170 -21.86 9.39 -15.38
C ASP A 170 -22.01 10.92 -15.48
N GLU A 171 -21.29 11.50 -16.41
CA GLU A 171 -21.25 12.96 -16.60
C GLU A 171 -22.61 13.52 -17.00
N THR A 172 -23.46 12.72 -17.68
CA THR A 172 -24.82 13.15 -18.06
C THR A 172 -25.67 13.47 -16.83
N ARG A 173 -25.38 12.83 -15.70
CA ARG A 173 -26.09 13.04 -14.42
C ARG A 173 -25.25 13.73 -13.37
N GLY A 174 -24.02 14.15 -13.70
CA GLY A 174 -23.09 14.76 -12.76
C GLY A 174 -22.70 13.82 -11.62
N ARG A 175 -22.47 12.53 -11.89
CA ARG A 175 -22.23 11.52 -10.85
C ARG A 175 -20.98 10.71 -11.09
N ALA A 176 -20.38 10.27 -9.98
CA ALA A 176 -19.40 9.19 -9.97
C ALA A 176 -19.94 8.00 -9.16
N PHE A 177 -19.60 6.79 -9.60
CA PHE A 177 -19.83 5.55 -8.85
C PHE A 177 -18.49 5.04 -8.37
N VAL A 178 -18.34 4.86 -7.04
CA VAL A 178 -17.09 4.48 -6.40
C VAL A 178 -17.27 3.14 -5.70
N THR A 179 -16.49 2.13 -6.10
CA THR A 179 -16.49 0.84 -5.39
C THR A 179 -15.69 0.94 -4.09
N THR A 180 -16.26 0.37 -3.01
CA THR A 180 -15.67 0.33 -1.68
C THR A 180 -15.34 -1.12 -1.29
N ARG A 181 -14.09 -1.36 -0.85
CA ARG A 181 -13.60 -2.72 -0.62
C ARG A 181 -13.68 -3.15 0.84
N PHE A 182 -13.78 -2.22 1.78
CA PHE A 182 -13.83 -2.63 3.19
C PHE A 182 -15.19 -3.20 3.58
N ASP A 183 -16.27 -2.80 2.90
CA ASP A 183 -17.62 -3.31 3.14
C ASP A 183 -18.25 -4.01 1.93
N ASN A 184 -17.53 -4.07 0.79
CA ASN A 184 -18.03 -4.58 -0.48
C ASN A 184 -19.25 -3.80 -1.00
N GLY A 185 -19.10 -2.49 -1.15
CA GLY A 185 -20.18 -1.58 -1.52
C GLY A 185 -19.89 -0.71 -2.74
N VAL A 186 -20.85 0.15 -3.06
CA VAL A 186 -20.75 1.21 -4.07
C VAL A 186 -21.31 2.50 -3.51
N SER A 187 -20.52 3.56 -3.54
CA SER A 187 -20.94 4.92 -3.25
C SER A 187 -21.34 5.66 -4.53
N VAL A 188 -22.45 6.36 -4.49
CA VAL A 188 -22.91 7.28 -5.55
C VAL A 188 -22.58 8.69 -5.11
N VAL A 189 -21.72 9.38 -5.85
CA VAL A 189 -21.19 10.69 -5.51
C VAL A 189 -21.66 11.72 -6.51
N ASP A 190 -22.18 12.86 -6.03
CA ASP A 190 -22.38 14.07 -6.82
C ASP A 190 -21.00 14.72 -7.07
N ILE A 191 -20.68 14.96 -8.34
CA ILE A 191 -19.42 15.56 -8.76
C ILE A 191 -19.59 16.97 -9.34
N GLU A 192 -20.82 17.49 -9.40
CA GLU A 192 -21.08 18.88 -9.75
C GLU A 192 -20.78 19.81 -8.55
N GLY A 193 -19.78 20.68 -8.67
CA GLY A 193 -19.36 21.56 -7.60
C GLY A 193 -18.59 20.84 -6.49
N PRO A 194 -18.85 21.12 -5.19
CA PRO A 194 -18.29 20.37 -4.08
C PRO A 194 -18.82 18.94 -4.07
N MET A 195 -17.91 17.94 -4.04
CA MET A 195 -18.32 16.54 -4.03
C MET A 195 -19.11 16.18 -2.78
N SER A 196 -20.17 15.39 -2.94
CA SER A 196 -20.97 14.85 -1.82
C SER A 196 -21.47 13.45 -2.12
N GLU A 197 -21.53 12.58 -1.11
CA GLU A 197 -22.07 11.25 -1.24
C GLU A 197 -23.62 11.32 -1.21
N LEU A 198 -24.26 10.86 -2.27
CA LEU A 198 -25.72 10.84 -2.42
C LEU A 198 -26.35 9.56 -1.85
N ALA A 199 -25.66 8.44 -2.00
CA ALA A 199 -26.09 7.14 -1.53
C ALA A 199 -24.88 6.19 -1.40
N HIS A 200 -25.04 5.21 -0.52
CA HIS A 200 -24.14 4.08 -0.40
C HIS A 200 -24.95 2.78 -0.41
N VAL A 201 -24.52 1.82 -1.22
CA VAL A 201 -25.20 0.53 -1.39
C VAL A 201 -24.21 -0.58 -1.07
N THR A 202 -24.47 -1.31 0.00
CA THR A 202 -23.69 -2.50 0.34
C THR A 202 -24.16 -3.68 -0.49
N MET A 203 -23.26 -4.41 -1.11
CA MET A 203 -23.51 -5.65 -1.83
C MET A 203 -23.35 -6.85 -0.90
N ASP A 204 -23.83 -8.02 -1.34
CA ASP A 204 -23.57 -9.27 -0.62
C ASP A 204 -22.05 -9.51 -0.48
N ASN A 205 -21.61 -9.85 0.74
CA ASN A 205 -20.22 -10.12 1.03
C ASN A 205 -20.07 -11.53 1.61
N PRO A 206 -19.59 -12.51 0.82
CA PRO A 206 -19.40 -13.87 1.27
C PRO A 206 -18.17 -14.07 2.15
N GLU A 207 -17.36 -13.04 2.35
CA GLU A 207 -16.14 -13.14 3.14
C GLU A 207 -16.45 -13.29 4.65
N PRO A 208 -15.70 -14.10 5.40
CA PRO A 208 -15.83 -14.17 6.85
C PRO A 208 -15.68 -12.80 7.51
N GLN A 209 -16.48 -12.52 8.53
CA GLN A 209 -16.50 -11.21 9.22
C GLN A 209 -15.09 -10.80 9.70
N LYS A 210 -14.31 -11.73 10.23
CA LYS A 210 -12.92 -11.46 10.66
C LYS A 210 -12.00 -10.97 9.54
N VAL A 211 -12.24 -11.41 8.29
CA VAL A 211 -11.49 -10.93 7.11
C VAL A 211 -11.88 -9.49 6.78
N VAL A 212 -13.18 -9.19 6.86
CA VAL A 212 -13.71 -7.84 6.61
C VAL A 212 -13.16 -6.86 7.67
N GLU A 213 -13.24 -7.20 8.94
CA GLU A 213 -12.82 -6.34 10.05
C GLU A 213 -11.30 -6.12 10.10
N GLY A 214 -10.52 -7.17 9.87
CA GLY A 214 -9.06 -7.11 9.93
C GLY A 214 -8.41 -6.44 8.72
N ARG A 215 -9.09 -6.39 7.57
CA ARG A 215 -8.55 -5.83 6.31
C ARG A 215 -8.05 -4.41 6.45
N ARG A 216 -8.75 -3.57 7.20
CA ARG A 216 -8.38 -2.17 7.37
C ARG A 216 -6.96 -1.97 7.95
N PHE A 217 -6.49 -2.89 8.78
CA PHE A 217 -5.17 -2.75 9.40
C PHE A 217 -4.01 -2.94 8.41
N LEU A 218 -4.26 -3.59 7.28
CA LEU A 218 -3.30 -3.65 6.18
C LEU A 218 -3.34 -2.39 5.32
N TYR A 219 -4.52 -1.86 5.02
CA TYR A 219 -4.72 -0.87 3.95
C TYR A 219 -5.03 0.55 4.42
N ASP A 220 -5.72 0.74 5.55
CA ASP A 220 -6.19 2.06 5.99
C ASP A 220 -5.04 2.88 6.59
N ALA A 221 -4.39 3.69 5.75
CA ALA A 221 -3.28 4.55 6.15
C ALA A 221 -3.72 5.64 7.15
N THR A 222 -4.97 6.10 7.07
CA THR A 222 -5.52 7.09 8.00
C THR A 222 -5.54 6.55 9.42
N TYR A 223 -5.77 5.26 9.58
CA TYR A 223 -5.78 4.58 10.86
C TYR A 223 -4.39 4.12 11.31
N THR A 224 -3.58 3.60 10.38
CA THR A 224 -2.34 2.88 10.70
C THR A 224 -1.09 3.75 10.72
N SER A 225 -1.11 4.97 10.15
CA SER A 225 0.01 5.91 10.23
C SER A 225 -0.37 7.23 10.91
N SER A 226 0.62 7.99 11.34
CA SER A 226 0.37 9.30 11.95
C SER A 226 -0.02 10.36 10.93
N ARG A 227 0.49 10.26 9.70
CA ARG A 227 0.27 11.23 8.62
C ARG A 227 -0.83 10.84 7.65
N GLY A 228 -1.28 9.56 7.67
CA GLY A 228 -2.35 9.07 6.80
C GLY A 228 -1.94 8.81 5.35
N ASP A 229 -0.65 8.76 5.06
CA ASP A 229 -0.06 8.69 3.71
C ASP A 229 0.47 7.32 3.32
N SER A 230 0.64 6.42 4.28
CA SER A 230 1.21 5.08 4.07
C SER A 230 0.62 4.04 5.02
N SER A 231 0.67 2.77 4.62
CA SER A 231 0.23 1.63 5.41
C SER A 231 1.09 0.41 5.05
N CYS A 232 0.94 -0.70 5.77
CA CYS A 232 1.67 -1.94 5.47
C CYS A 232 1.49 -2.42 4.02
N ALA A 233 0.35 -2.09 3.39
CA ALA A 233 0.10 -2.39 1.97
C ALA A 233 0.96 -1.57 1.00
N GLY A 234 1.76 -0.61 1.46
CA GLY A 234 2.76 0.06 0.64
C GLY A 234 3.91 -0.86 0.19
N CYS A 235 4.24 -1.86 1.02
CA CYS A 235 5.18 -2.94 0.68
C CYS A 235 4.44 -4.26 0.40
N HIS A 236 3.45 -4.62 1.24
CA HIS A 236 2.62 -5.82 1.07
C HIS A 236 1.43 -5.54 0.15
N VAL A 237 1.74 -5.22 -1.11
CA VAL A 237 0.76 -4.81 -2.13
C VAL A 237 -0.28 -5.89 -2.35
N PHE A 238 -1.55 -5.59 -2.08
CA PHE A 238 -2.68 -6.52 -2.14
C PHE A 238 -2.50 -7.82 -1.32
N GLY A 239 -1.80 -7.71 -0.17
CA GLY A 239 -1.48 -8.84 0.69
C GLY A 239 -0.39 -9.75 0.13
N ASP A 240 0.33 -9.29 -0.87
CA ASP A 240 1.45 -9.99 -1.49
C ASP A 240 2.77 -9.22 -1.26
N MET A 241 3.53 -8.88 -2.27
CA MET A 241 4.83 -8.24 -2.19
C MET A 241 4.97 -7.14 -3.26
N ASP A 242 5.92 -6.23 -3.03
CA ASP A 242 6.29 -5.16 -3.95
C ASP A 242 7.44 -5.55 -4.92
N HIS A 243 7.96 -6.77 -4.81
CA HIS A 243 9.13 -7.27 -5.55
C HIS A 243 10.43 -6.48 -5.32
N LEU A 244 10.50 -5.70 -4.26
CA LEU A 244 11.68 -4.92 -3.89
C LEU A 244 12.46 -5.57 -2.75
N SER A 245 13.70 -5.10 -2.57
CA SER A 245 14.54 -5.42 -1.42
C SER A 245 14.67 -4.20 -0.51
N TRP A 246 14.61 -4.44 0.80
CA TRP A 246 14.68 -3.44 1.84
C TRP A 246 15.76 -3.80 2.86
N ASP A 247 16.51 -2.81 3.35
CA ASP A 247 17.48 -2.96 4.44
C ASP A 247 16.91 -2.31 5.72
N LEU A 248 16.03 -3.05 6.40
CA LEU A 248 15.20 -2.57 7.50
C LEU A 248 15.78 -2.89 8.89
N GLY A 249 17.08 -3.01 9.06
CA GLY A 249 17.67 -3.14 10.38
C GLY A 249 17.58 -1.84 11.19
N ASN A 250 17.42 -1.94 12.51
CA ASN A 250 17.55 -0.80 13.41
C ASN A 250 18.91 -0.86 14.12
N PRO A 251 19.88 0.01 13.79
CA PRO A 251 21.22 -0.05 14.35
C PRO A 251 21.29 0.31 15.85
N ASP A 252 20.23 0.90 16.39
CA ASP A 252 20.19 1.42 17.76
C ASP A 252 19.67 0.42 18.79
N ILE A 253 19.19 -0.76 18.34
CA ILE A 253 18.70 -1.79 19.25
C ILE A 253 19.74 -2.91 19.48
N ALA A 254 19.60 -3.58 20.62
CA ALA A 254 20.45 -4.74 20.97
C ALA A 254 20.08 -5.97 20.11
N SER A 255 20.98 -6.94 20.06
CA SER A 255 20.68 -8.26 19.53
C SER A 255 19.70 -8.98 20.46
N GLU A 256 18.76 -9.72 19.87
CA GLU A 256 17.76 -10.52 20.58
C GLU A 256 18.17 -11.98 20.62
N ASP A 257 17.81 -12.70 21.67
CA ASP A 257 18.04 -14.14 21.77
C ASP A 257 17.22 -14.87 20.70
N ASN A 258 17.81 -15.95 20.18
CA ASN A 258 17.11 -16.83 19.24
C ASN A 258 16.69 -18.12 19.95
N PRO A 259 15.43 -18.21 20.39
CA PRO A 259 14.93 -19.36 21.11
C PRO A 259 14.55 -20.55 20.21
N ASN A 260 14.56 -20.38 18.88
CA ASN A 260 14.10 -21.39 17.94
C ASN A 260 14.98 -22.65 17.97
N GLU A 261 14.39 -23.79 18.25
CA GLU A 261 15.04 -25.10 18.22
C GLU A 261 15.59 -25.47 16.84
N TYR A 262 15.02 -24.90 15.77
CA TYR A 262 15.45 -25.12 14.38
C TYR A 262 16.74 -24.42 13.98
N ASN A 263 17.12 -23.39 14.69
CA ASN A 263 18.43 -22.79 14.55
C ASN A 263 19.36 -23.57 15.46
N GLU A 264 19.80 -24.74 15.00
CA GLU A 264 20.74 -25.56 15.75
C GLU A 264 21.87 -24.69 16.26
N ASN A 265 21.88 -24.45 17.57
CA ASN A 265 23.08 -24.07 18.28
C ASN A 265 24.12 -25.10 17.86
N VAL A 266 25.06 -24.74 17.00
CA VAL A 266 26.16 -25.63 16.67
C VAL A 266 26.92 -25.80 17.97
N PRO A 267 26.75 -26.92 18.71
CA PRO A 267 27.28 -27.07 20.05
C PRO A 267 28.82 -26.94 20.10
N ALA A 268 29.45 -27.12 18.93
CA ALA A 268 30.89 -27.02 18.75
C ALA A 268 31.49 -25.63 19.03
N PHE A 269 30.66 -24.57 19.05
CA PHE A 269 31.17 -23.20 19.22
C PHE A 269 30.64 -22.47 20.46
N GLY A 270 29.78 -23.07 21.27
CA GLY A 270 29.31 -22.53 22.55
C GLY A 270 28.66 -21.15 22.45
N ARG A 271 28.07 -20.81 21.30
CA ARG A 271 27.41 -19.53 21.06
C ARG A 271 25.92 -19.74 20.98
N ASN A 272 25.16 -19.08 21.85
CA ASN A 272 23.76 -18.83 21.58
C ASN A 272 23.72 -17.95 20.35
N LEU A 273 23.02 -18.39 19.31
CA LEU A 273 22.77 -17.56 18.16
C LEU A 273 21.76 -16.47 18.57
N THR A 274 22.08 -15.24 18.26
CA THR A 274 21.19 -14.10 18.48
C THR A 274 20.75 -13.53 17.13
N PHE A 275 19.57 -12.93 17.09
CA PHE A 275 19.16 -12.12 15.97
C PHE A 275 19.84 -10.75 16.06
N HIS A 276 20.70 -10.44 15.10
CA HIS A 276 21.37 -9.15 15.06
C HIS A 276 20.37 -8.05 14.68
N ALA A 277 20.52 -6.86 15.27
CA ALA A 277 19.68 -5.69 14.96
C ALA A 277 19.70 -5.29 13.47
N MET A 278 20.84 -5.48 12.81
CA MET A 278 20.99 -5.23 11.38
C MET A 278 20.51 -6.44 10.59
N LYS A 279 19.44 -6.25 9.82
CA LYS A 279 18.79 -7.34 9.06
C LYS A 279 19.46 -7.60 7.69
N GLY A 280 20.06 -6.56 7.08
CA GLY A 280 20.56 -6.59 5.71
C GLY A 280 19.44 -6.53 4.67
N PRO A 281 19.77 -6.43 3.36
CA PRO A 281 18.75 -6.39 2.30
C PRO A 281 17.95 -7.68 2.24
N MET A 282 16.62 -7.57 2.34
CA MET A 282 15.67 -8.67 2.24
C MET A 282 14.51 -8.27 1.34
N ALA A 283 14.04 -9.21 0.51
CA ALA A 283 12.84 -9.00 -0.28
C ALA A 283 11.60 -8.94 0.63
N THR A 284 10.63 -8.12 0.26
CA THR A 284 9.32 -8.12 0.91
C THR A 284 8.70 -9.51 0.79
N GLN A 285 8.16 -10.05 1.88
CA GLN A 285 7.49 -11.34 1.88
C GLN A 285 6.01 -11.18 1.55
N SER A 286 5.47 -12.17 0.83
CA SER A 286 4.02 -12.30 0.69
C SER A 286 3.38 -12.59 2.05
N LEU A 287 2.22 -11.97 2.31
CA LEU A 287 1.38 -12.31 3.47
C LEU A 287 0.49 -13.53 3.19
N ARG A 288 0.55 -14.09 1.98
CA ARG A 288 -0.25 -15.25 1.61
C ARG A 288 0.36 -16.54 2.16
N GLY A 289 -0.49 -17.39 2.70
CA GLY A 289 -0.09 -18.72 3.19
C GLY A 289 0.70 -18.72 4.50
N LEU A 290 0.51 -17.72 5.36
CA LEU A 290 1.19 -17.68 6.67
C LEU A 290 0.72 -18.77 7.63
N LYS A 291 -0.56 -19.17 7.55
CA LYS A 291 -1.17 -20.13 8.46
C LYS A 291 -0.53 -21.52 8.31
N GLY A 292 -0.06 -22.08 9.43
CA GLY A 292 0.54 -23.41 9.50
C GLY A 292 2.00 -23.49 9.06
N ASN A 293 2.69 -22.34 8.88
CA ASN A 293 4.07 -22.29 8.41
C ASN A 293 5.11 -21.86 9.45
N GLY A 294 4.70 -21.75 10.74
CA GLY A 294 5.61 -21.53 11.86
C GLY A 294 6.09 -20.10 12.04
N PRO A 295 7.30 -19.90 12.59
CA PRO A 295 7.87 -18.57 12.84
C PRO A 295 7.91 -17.71 11.60
N MET A 296 7.74 -16.39 11.78
CA MET A 296 7.64 -15.45 10.68
C MET A 296 8.93 -14.64 10.49
N HIS A 297 8.97 -13.87 9.42
CA HIS A 297 10.12 -13.14 8.91
C HIS A 297 11.17 -14.05 8.25
N TRP A 298 12.02 -13.51 7.36
CA TRP A 298 13.05 -14.30 6.66
C TRP A 298 14.01 -15.03 7.61
N ARG A 299 14.25 -14.46 8.79
CA ARG A 299 15.14 -15.01 9.80
C ARG A 299 14.44 -15.91 10.82
N GLY A 300 13.09 -15.92 10.84
CA GLY A 300 12.31 -16.56 11.89
C GLY A 300 12.39 -15.82 13.24
N ASP A 301 12.69 -14.53 13.25
CA ASP A 301 12.84 -13.71 14.45
C ASP A 301 11.50 -13.25 15.05
N ARG A 302 10.40 -13.55 14.40
CA ARG A 302 9.04 -13.46 14.97
C ARG A 302 8.62 -14.87 15.38
N THR A 303 8.96 -15.22 16.59
CA THR A 303 8.99 -16.62 17.05
C THR A 303 7.65 -17.14 17.56
N GLY A 304 6.81 -16.26 18.08
CA GLY A 304 5.56 -16.63 18.74
C GLY A 304 5.72 -17.50 20.00
N GLU A 305 6.90 -17.49 20.65
CA GLU A 305 7.16 -18.33 21.82
C GLU A 305 6.37 -17.91 23.06
N ASP A 306 6.22 -16.61 23.27
CA ASP A 306 5.50 -16.05 24.41
C ASP A 306 3.97 -16.10 24.25
N ARG A 307 3.47 -17.04 23.43
CA ARG A 307 2.04 -17.16 23.14
C ARG A 307 1.20 -17.49 24.36
N ALA A 308 0.02 -16.92 24.39
CA ALA A 308 -0.98 -17.24 25.41
C ALA A 308 -1.44 -18.71 25.31
N PRO A 309 -1.88 -19.34 26.42
CA PRO A 309 -2.43 -20.68 26.38
C PRO A 309 -3.60 -20.81 25.39
N GLY A 310 -3.47 -21.69 24.41
CA GLY A 310 -4.46 -21.92 23.35
C GLY A 310 -4.32 -21.05 22.12
N GLU A 311 -3.40 -20.09 22.10
CA GLU A 311 -3.05 -19.31 20.94
C GLU A 311 -2.13 -20.10 20.00
N SER A 312 -2.34 -19.95 18.67
CA SER A 312 -1.44 -20.59 17.71
C SER A 312 -0.10 -19.84 17.65
N LEU A 313 0.95 -20.56 17.26
CA LEU A 313 2.27 -19.97 17.10
C LEU A 313 2.24 -18.83 16.07
N GLU A 314 1.56 -19.02 14.95
CA GLU A 314 1.47 -18.03 13.89
C GLU A 314 0.71 -16.78 14.32
N MET A 315 -0.33 -16.92 15.16
CA MET A 315 -1.06 -15.80 15.72
C MET A 315 -0.13 -14.94 16.59
N ALA A 316 0.59 -15.56 17.51
CA ALA A 316 1.54 -14.89 18.38
C ALA A 316 2.69 -14.25 17.58
N ALA A 317 3.31 -15.02 16.66
CA ALA A 317 4.37 -14.53 15.79
C ALA A 317 3.95 -13.31 14.96
N PHE A 318 2.71 -13.30 14.44
CA PHE A 318 2.20 -12.15 13.70
C PHE A 318 2.00 -10.93 14.61
N LYS A 319 1.56 -11.12 15.85
CA LYS A 319 1.38 -10.01 16.80
C LYS A 319 2.68 -9.30 17.17
N GLU A 320 3.82 -9.97 17.09
CA GLU A 320 5.14 -9.35 17.29
C GLU A 320 5.47 -8.24 16.27
N PHE A 321 4.75 -8.19 15.12
CA PHE A 321 4.87 -7.06 14.19
C PHE A 321 4.18 -5.78 14.66
N ASN A 322 3.55 -5.76 15.85
CA ASN A 322 2.89 -4.56 16.36
C ASN A 322 3.85 -3.38 16.51
N GLU A 323 5.10 -3.63 16.88
CA GLU A 323 6.16 -2.62 16.95
C GLU A 323 6.43 -1.88 15.62
N ALA A 324 6.08 -2.49 14.48
CA ALA A 324 6.26 -1.85 13.17
C ALA A 324 5.29 -0.69 12.93
N PHE A 325 4.19 -0.60 13.68
CA PHE A 325 3.29 0.56 13.57
C PHE A 325 3.98 1.86 14.00
N PRO A 326 4.62 1.97 15.17
CA PRO A 326 5.46 3.13 15.46
C PRO A 326 6.82 3.09 14.75
N GLY A 327 7.45 1.92 14.62
CA GLY A 327 8.82 1.78 14.16
C GLY A 327 9.02 1.96 12.65
N LEU A 328 8.01 1.64 11.84
CA LEU A 328 8.10 1.69 10.38
C LEU A 328 7.03 2.58 9.76
N VAL A 329 5.77 2.39 10.14
CA VAL A 329 4.64 3.15 9.54
C VAL A 329 4.50 4.55 10.15
N GLY A 330 5.23 4.82 11.22
CA GLY A 330 5.28 6.13 11.86
C GLY A 330 4.04 6.48 12.69
N ARG A 331 3.26 5.49 13.15
CA ARG A 331 2.15 5.72 14.07
C ARG A 331 2.69 6.18 15.43
N SER A 332 1.91 6.96 16.18
CA SER A 332 2.32 7.45 17.50
C SER A 332 2.36 6.36 18.59
N SER A 333 1.73 5.22 18.36
CA SER A 333 1.67 4.08 19.30
C SER A 333 1.37 2.79 18.55
N GLU A 334 1.58 1.68 19.19
CA GLU A 334 1.13 0.37 18.73
C GLU A 334 -0.40 0.28 18.61
N LEU A 335 -0.90 -0.74 17.93
CA LEU A 335 -2.30 -1.15 17.98
C LEU A 335 -2.61 -1.77 19.34
N THR A 336 -3.86 -1.70 19.76
CA THR A 336 -4.34 -2.47 20.92
C THR A 336 -4.28 -3.98 20.62
N GLU A 337 -4.25 -4.79 21.66
CA GLU A 337 -4.24 -6.25 21.53
C GLU A 337 -5.44 -6.78 20.71
N ALA A 338 -6.62 -6.20 20.88
CA ALA A 338 -7.80 -6.59 20.12
C ALA A 338 -7.67 -6.24 18.62
N GLU A 339 -7.14 -5.09 18.30
CA GLU A 339 -6.90 -4.64 16.91
C GLU A 339 -5.83 -5.49 16.25
N MET A 340 -4.74 -5.78 16.97
CA MET A 340 -3.68 -6.62 16.44
C MET A 340 -4.14 -8.07 16.24
N THR A 341 -5.02 -8.57 17.12
CA THR A 341 -5.69 -9.87 16.94
C THR A 341 -6.55 -9.88 15.68
N SER A 342 -7.39 -8.86 15.46
CA SER A 342 -8.18 -8.75 14.22
C SER A 342 -7.29 -8.68 12.98
N PHE A 343 -6.16 -7.99 13.04
CA PHE A 343 -5.22 -7.94 11.93
C PHE A 343 -4.59 -9.31 11.65
N ALA A 344 -4.15 -10.02 12.70
CA ALA A 344 -3.59 -11.36 12.58
C ALA A 344 -4.61 -12.36 12.02
N GLU A 345 -5.86 -12.33 12.48
CA GLU A 345 -6.95 -13.16 11.94
C GLU A 345 -7.16 -12.93 10.44
N PHE A 346 -7.13 -11.68 9.98
CA PHE A 346 -7.19 -11.35 8.56
C PHE A 346 -5.97 -11.91 7.80
N ALA A 347 -4.75 -11.64 8.29
CA ALA A 347 -3.52 -12.03 7.62
C ALA A 347 -3.39 -13.55 7.48
N LEU A 348 -3.78 -14.31 8.51
CA LEU A 348 -3.75 -15.76 8.50
C LEU A 348 -4.80 -16.42 7.58
N GLU A 349 -5.79 -15.68 7.10
CA GLU A 349 -6.76 -16.16 6.11
C GLU A 349 -6.36 -15.79 4.66
N LEU A 350 -5.27 -15.05 4.45
CA LEU A 350 -4.78 -14.77 3.10
C LEU A 350 -4.13 -16.02 2.53
N THR A 351 -4.71 -16.53 1.44
CA THR A 351 -4.23 -17.73 0.74
C THR A 351 -3.69 -17.39 -0.64
N TYR A 352 -2.84 -18.25 -1.17
CA TYR A 352 -2.49 -18.20 -2.57
C TYR A 352 -3.72 -18.48 -3.44
N PRO A 353 -3.79 -17.92 -4.66
CA PRO A 353 -4.83 -18.27 -5.61
C PRO A 353 -4.79 -19.78 -5.89
N PRO A 354 -5.94 -20.40 -6.17
CA PRO A 354 -5.98 -21.81 -6.53
C PRO A 354 -5.06 -22.11 -7.73
N ASN A 355 -4.43 -23.29 -7.72
CA ASN A 355 -3.65 -23.74 -8.86
C ASN A 355 -4.59 -23.90 -10.07
N PRO A 356 -4.38 -23.16 -11.18
CA PRO A 356 -5.29 -23.19 -12.33
C PRO A 356 -5.32 -24.54 -13.07
N VAL A 357 -4.37 -25.43 -12.82
CA VAL A 357 -4.34 -26.78 -13.40
C VAL A 357 -4.85 -27.88 -12.45
N ALA A 358 -5.17 -27.51 -11.20
CA ALA A 358 -5.79 -28.44 -10.25
C ALA A 358 -7.32 -28.40 -10.37
N ALA A 359 -7.97 -29.53 -10.07
CA ALA A 359 -9.40 -29.59 -9.89
C ALA A 359 -9.85 -28.82 -8.62
N LEU A 360 -11.15 -28.58 -8.46
CA LEU A 360 -11.69 -27.84 -7.30
C LEU A 360 -11.38 -28.50 -5.93
N ASP A 361 -11.10 -29.77 -5.92
CA ASP A 361 -10.68 -30.52 -4.73
C ASP A 361 -9.14 -30.55 -4.54
N ASN A 362 -8.42 -29.72 -5.32
CA ASN A 362 -6.95 -29.63 -5.37
C ASN A 362 -6.22 -30.90 -5.88
N SER A 363 -6.93 -31.86 -6.48
CA SER A 363 -6.27 -32.95 -7.21
C SER A 363 -5.64 -32.47 -8.51
N LEU A 364 -4.52 -33.11 -8.92
CA LEU A 364 -3.80 -32.82 -10.16
C LEU A 364 -4.20 -33.78 -11.26
#